data_1da02743265f89b60909d61fa0a1016d
#
_entry.id   1da02743265f89b60909d61fa0a1016d
#
_cell.length_a   1.000
_cell.length_b   1.000
_cell.length_c   1.000
_cell.angle_alpha   90.00
_cell.angle_beta   90.00
_cell.angle_gamma   90.00
#
_symmetry.space_group_name_H-M   'P 1'
#
loop_
_entity.id
_entity.type
_entity.pdbx_description
1 polymer ?
#
loop_
_entity_poly.entity_id
_entity_poly.type
_entity_poly.pdbx_seq_one_letter_code
_entity_poly.pdbx_strand_id
1 'polypeptide(L)'
;MEQIVKQLDKLINVVRIQELSPSDSVSRELILATVNLTEGSEDNIMREIESFDAIVLSVGDKKIMVALSGPPDVINEFETVLEKYGIVEVQRTGIVALATIAQ
;
A
#
# COMPACT_ATOMS: atom_id res chain seq x y z
N MET A 1 8.27 5.45 21.32
CA MET A 1 7.36 5.79 21.22
C MET A 1 7.21 6.42 20.92
N GLU A 2 7.28 6.44 21.05
CA GLU A 2 6.38 6.96 20.90
C GLU A 2 6.45 7.69 20.29
N GLN A 3 6.73 7.66 20.47
CA GLN A 3 6.02 8.22 20.09
C GLN A 3 5.75 8.83 19.55
N ILE A 4 5.90 8.91 19.84
CA ILE A 4 5.03 9.47 19.57
C ILE A 4 4.91 10.01 19.37
N VAL A 5 4.96 9.87 19.75
CA VAL A 5 4.13 10.46 19.85
C VAL A 5 4.45 11.21 19.73
N LYS A 6 4.54 11.37 20.05
CA LYS A 6 4.11 12.00 20.15
C LYS A 6 4.04 12.87 19.93
N GLN A 7 4.17 12.91 20.23
CA GLN A 7 3.49 13.55 20.33
C GLN A 7 3.09 13.99 20.16
N LEU A 8 2.97 13.90 20.63
CA LEU A 8 2.03 14.20 20.86
C LEU A 8 1.80 14.77 21.03
N ASP A 9 1.60 14.93 21.38
CA ASP A 9 0.84 15.38 21.90
C ASP A 9 0.81 15.86 22.38
N LYS A 10 1.09 16.05 22.78
CA LYS A 10 0.53 16.34 23.41
C LYS A 10 0.07 16.45 23.64
N LEU A 11 0.19 16.12 23.94
CA LEU A 11 -0.71 15.85 24.21
C LEU A 11 -1.29 15.84 24.25
N ILE A 12 -1.12 15.94 24.60
CA ILE A 12 -2.03 15.73 24.74
C ILE A 12 -2.29 15.05 24.83
N ASN A 13 -2.44 14.77 25.32
CA ASN A 13 -2.98 14.01 25.17
C ASN A 13 -4.00 13.32 25.27
N VAL A 14 -4.51 13.46 25.41
CA VAL A 14 -5.76 12.66 25.49
C VAL A 14 -5.83 11.71 24.35
N VAL A 15 -5.72 10.43 24.67
CA VAL A 15 -5.91 9.43 23.64
C VAL A 15 -7.39 9.10 23.58
N ARG A 16 -8.00 9.50 22.49
CA ARG A 16 -9.36 9.08 22.24
C ARG A 16 -9.31 7.87 21.34
N ILE A 17 -9.76 6.73 21.85
CA ILE A 17 -9.87 5.54 21.03
C ILE A 17 -11.18 5.62 20.28
N GLN A 18 -11.09 5.67 18.98
CA GLN A 18 -12.27 5.72 18.13
C GLN A 18 -12.29 4.48 17.26
N GLU A 19 -13.35 3.71 17.36
CA GLU A 19 -13.53 2.56 16.50
C GLU A 19 -14.17 3.02 15.20
N LEU A 20 -13.52 2.65 14.10
CA LEU A 20 -14.00 2.98 12.76
C LEU A 20 -14.51 1.71 12.11
N SER A 21 -15.73 1.73 11.61
CA SER A 21 -16.25 0.62 10.84
C SER A 21 -15.99 0.85 9.36
N PRO A 22 -16.01 -0.21 8.54
CA PRO A 22 -15.79 -0.05 7.10
C PRO A 22 -16.80 0.88 6.42
N SER A 23 -18.00 1.00 6.97
CA SER A 23 -19.02 1.87 6.38
C SER A 23 -18.85 3.33 6.79
N ASP A 24 -18.12 3.59 7.87
CA ASP A 24 -17.99 4.93 8.45
C ASP A 24 -16.58 5.48 8.33
N SER A 25 -15.71 4.81 7.62
CA SER A 25 -14.31 5.23 7.54
C SER A 25 -13.75 4.98 6.17
N VAL A 26 -12.67 5.70 5.88
CA VAL A 26 -11.88 5.50 4.67
C VAL A 26 -10.50 5.04 5.11
N SER A 27 -10.07 3.91 4.60
CA SER A 27 -8.74 3.34 4.91
C SER A 27 -7.90 3.30 3.65
N ARG A 28 -6.63 3.63 3.81
CA ARG A 28 -5.69 3.58 2.69
C ARG A 28 -4.35 3.05 3.17
N GLU A 29 -3.63 2.46 2.23
CA GLU A 29 -2.29 1.96 2.48
C GLU A 29 -1.48 2.16 1.21
N LEU A 30 -0.16 2.34 1.36
CA LEU A 30 0.76 2.45 0.23
C LEU A 30 1.69 1.26 0.25
N ILE A 31 1.93 0.68 -0.91
CA ILE A 31 2.91 -0.39 -1.08
C ILE A 31 3.93 0.03 -2.14
N LEU A 32 5.20 -0.23 -1.85
CA LEU A 32 6.30 -0.10 -2.80
C LEU A 32 6.92 -1.47 -2.94
N ALA A 33 7.12 -1.92 -4.17
CA ALA A 33 7.65 -3.26 -4.40
C ALA A 33 8.58 -3.29 -5.60
N THR A 34 9.68 -4.03 -5.45
CA THR A 34 10.54 -4.36 -6.57
C THR A 34 10.30 -5.83 -6.90
N VAL A 35 10.00 -6.09 -8.17
CA VAL A 35 9.57 -7.40 -8.62
C VAL A 35 10.47 -7.82 -9.78
N ASN A 36 10.72 -9.12 -9.90
CA ASN A 36 11.51 -9.66 -11.00
C ASN A 36 10.75 -9.56 -12.31
N LEU A 37 11.49 -9.17 -13.38
CA LEU A 37 11.00 -9.26 -14.75
C LEU A 37 11.70 -10.44 -15.39
N THR A 38 11.02 -11.57 -15.47
CA THR A 38 11.59 -12.73 -16.14
C THR A 38 11.22 -12.69 -17.60
N GLU A 39 12.07 -13.29 -18.42
CA GLU A 39 11.85 -13.33 -19.86
C GLU A 39 10.48 -13.97 -20.16
N GLY A 40 9.69 -13.29 -20.96
CA GLY A 40 8.38 -13.79 -21.33
C GLY A 40 7.25 -13.38 -20.39
N SER A 41 7.55 -12.73 -19.27
CA SER A 41 6.53 -12.33 -18.32
C SER A 41 6.25 -10.83 -18.32
N GLU A 42 7.01 -10.05 -19.11
CA GLU A 42 6.87 -8.60 -19.08
C GLU A 42 5.46 -8.12 -19.40
N ASP A 43 4.86 -8.69 -20.45
CA ASP A 43 3.52 -8.29 -20.84
C ASP A 43 2.49 -8.61 -19.79
N ASN A 44 2.64 -9.78 -19.15
CA ASN A 44 1.69 -10.21 -18.13
C ASN A 44 1.76 -9.31 -16.89
N ILE A 45 2.98 -8.99 -16.45
CA ILE A 45 3.12 -8.15 -15.27
C ILE A 45 2.64 -6.73 -15.54
N MET A 46 2.86 -6.23 -16.76
CA MET A 46 2.36 -4.90 -17.11
C MET A 46 0.84 -4.85 -17.10
N ARG A 47 0.18 -5.92 -17.55
CA ARG A 47 -1.27 -5.99 -17.48
C ARG A 47 -1.77 -5.96 -16.05
N GLU A 48 -1.10 -6.69 -15.16
CA GLU A 48 -1.47 -6.70 -13.76
C GLU A 48 -1.32 -5.31 -13.15
N ILE A 49 -0.20 -4.65 -13.45
CA ILE A 49 0.05 -3.29 -12.96
C ILE A 49 -1.06 -2.35 -13.43
N GLU A 50 -1.42 -2.45 -14.69
CA GLU A 50 -2.47 -1.59 -15.26
C GLU A 50 -3.83 -1.88 -14.64
N SER A 51 -4.12 -3.16 -14.39
CA SER A 51 -5.42 -3.54 -13.84
C SER A 51 -5.65 -3.00 -12.44
N PHE A 52 -4.57 -2.75 -11.69
CA PHE A 52 -4.66 -2.16 -10.36
C PHE A 52 -4.47 -0.65 -10.37
N ASP A 53 -4.18 -0.06 -11.54
CA ASP A 53 -3.81 1.36 -11.66
C ASP A 53 -2.55 1.68 -10.85
N ALA A 54 -1.65 0.72 -10.76
CA ALA A 54 -0.39 0.92 -10.06
C ALA A 54 0.55 1.77 -10.91
N ILE A 55 1.51 2.39 -10.25
CA ILE A 55 2.46 3.30 -10.89
C ILE A 55 3.81 2.59 -11.01
N VAL A 56 4.41 2.66 -12.19
CA VAL A 56 5.77 2.18 -12.41
C VAL A 56 6.73 3.29 -12.03
N LEU A 57 7.60 3.03 -11.06
CA LEU A 57 8.55 4.04 -10.57
C LEU A 57 9.91 3.91 -11.24
N SER A 58 10.31 2.70 -11.58
CA SER A 58 11.63 2.46 -12.14
C SER A 58 11.63 1.12 -12.87
N VAL A 59 12.34 1.05 -13.98
CA VAL A 59 12.47 -0.19 -14.75
C VAL A 59 13.94 -0.45 -15.02
N GLY A 60 14.39 -1.64 -14.63
CA GLY A 60 15.74 -2.09 -14.94
C GLY A 60 15.68 -3.27 -15.90
N ASP A 61 16.84 -3.88 -16.15
CA ASP A 61 16.94 -4.98 -17.10
C ASP A 61 16.07 -6.18 -16.69
N LYS A 62 16.05 -6.49 -15.40
CA LYS A 62 15.37 -7.70 -14.94
C LYS A 62 14.49 -7.41 -13.73
N LYS A 63 14.21 -6.15 -13.45
CA LYS A 63 13.42 -5.77 -12.30
C LYS A 63 12.56 -4.57 -12.62
N ILE A 64 11.43 -4.48 -11.93
CA ILE A 64 10.54 -3.33 -12.06
C ILE A 64 10.12 -2.92 -10.66
N MET A 65 10.09 -1.62 -10.43
CA MET A 65 9.65 -1.06 -9.15
C MET A 65 8.30 -0.40 -9.35
N VAL A 66 7.34 -0.78 -8.50
CA VAL A 66 5.97 -0.30 -8.64
C VAL A 66 5.47 0.22 -7.31
N ALA A 67 4.45 1.06 -7.39
CA ALA A 67 3.78 1.61 -6.21
C ALA A 67 2.28 1.55 -6.41
N LEU A 68 1.55 1.31 -5.33
CA LEU A 68 0.09 1.33 -5.36
C LEU A 68 -0.42 1.88 -4.05
N SER A 69 -1.37 2.78 -4.13
CA SER A 69 -2.06 3.31 -2.98
C SER A 69 -3.54 2.94 -3.12
N GLY A 70 -4.13 2.42 -2.06
CA GLY A 70 -5.53 2.04 -2.13
C GLY A 70 -6.02 1.42 -0.83
N PRO A 71 -7.24 0.89 -0.84
CA PRO A 71 -7.77 0.19 0.34
C PRO A 71 -6.91 -1.02 0.69
N PRO A 72 -6.89 -1.41 1.98
CA PRO A 72 -6.01 -2.52 2.41
C PRO A 72 -6.26 -3.83 1.67
N ASP A 73 -7.51 -4.15 1.36
CA ASP A 73 -7.81 -5.40 0.66
C ASP A 73 -7.24 -5.38 -0.76
N VAL A 74 -7.28 -4.24 -1.43
CA VAL A 74 -6.69 -4.10 -2.76
C VAL A 74 -5.18 -4.23 -2.69
N ILE A 75 -4.56 -3.63 -1.66
CA ILE A 75 -3.11 -3.73 -1.46
C ILE A 75 -2.70 -5.18 -1.21
N ASN A 76 -3.46 -5.90 -0.39
CA ASN A 76 -3.19 -7.32 -0.14
C ASN A 76 -3.27 -8.13 -1.42
N GLU A 77 -4.28 -7.87 -2.22
CA GLU A 77 -4.48 -8.58 -3.48
C GLU A 77 -3.33 -8.30 -4.45
N PHE A 78 -2.92 -7.04 -4.53
CA PHE A 78 -1.81 -6.63 -5.40
C PHE A 78 -0.52 -7.33 -4.99
N GLU A 79 -0.23 -7.36 -3.70
CA GLU A 79 0.97 -8.04 -3.22
C GLU A 79 0.93 -9.54 -3.55
N THR A 80 -0.23 -10.17 -3.40
CA THR A 80 -0.39 -11.59 -3.74
C THR A 80 -0.11 -11.83 -5.22
N VAL A 81 -0.60 -10.94 -6.07
CA VAL A 81 -0.34 -11.05 -7.51
C VAL A 81 1.15 -10.91 -7.80
N LEU A 82 1.81 -9.93 -7.17
CA LEU A 82 3.24 -9.71 -7.41
C LEU A 82 4.08 -10.89 -6.96
N GLU A 83 3.65 -11.63 -5.94
CA GLU A 83 4.38 -12.80 -5.47
C GLU A 83 4.56 -13.85 -6.55
N LYS A 84 3.63 -13.91 -7.49
CA LYS A 84 3.73 -14.87 -8.60
C LYS A 84 4.93 -14.58 -9.49
N TYR A 85 5.38 -13.34 -9.52
CA TYR A 85 6.51 -12.94 -10.37
C TYR A 85 7.82 -12.88 -9.61
N GLY A 86 7.75 -12.97 -8.29
CA GLY A 86 8.93 -12.97 -7.44
C GLY A 86 9.25 -11.58 -6.92
N ILE A 87 8.87 -11.33 -5.67
CA ILE A 87 9.14 -10.04 -5.03
C ILE A 87 10.57 -10.05 -4.53
N VAL A 88 11.34 -9.04 -4.94
CA VAL A 88 12.71 -8.87 -4.46
C VAL A 88 12.70 -8.10 -3.15
N GLU A 89 11.87 -7.06 -3.10
CA GLU A 89 11.81 -6.20 -1.93
C GLU A 89 10.43 -5.56 -1.89
N VAL A 90 9.88 -5.41 -0.69
CA VAL A 90 8.57 -4.78 -0.53
C VAL A 90 8.53 -3.98 0.76
N GLN A 91 7.91 -2.83 0.71
CA GLN A 91 7.65 -2.00 1.87
C GLN A 91 6.20 -1.55 1.86
N ARG A 92 5.57 -1.57 3.01
CA ARG A 92 4.20 -1.11 3.16
C ARG A 92 4.15 -0.11 4.31
N THR A 93 3.31 0.91 4.15
CA THR A 93 3.18 1.95 5.16
C THR A 93 2.37 1.51 6.37
N GLY A 94 1.55 0.49 6.20
CA GLY A 94 0.51 0.23 7.17
C GLY A 94 -0.72 1.05 6.84
N ILE A 95 -1.79 0.75 7.53
CA ILE A 95 -3.10 1.31 7.20
C ILE A 95 -3.27 2.65 7.91
N VAL A 96 -3.71 3.66 7.15
CA VAL A 96 -4.16 4.93 7.71
C VAL A 96 -5.66 5.04 7.44
N ALA A 97 -6.39 5.60 8.38
CA ALA A 97 -7.84 5.66 8.27
C ALA A 97 -8.38 6.94 8.90
N LEU A 98 -9.45 7.43 8.30
CA LEU A 98 -10.18 8.57 8.81
C LEU A 98 -11.67 8.27 8.73
N ALA A 99 -12.44 8.85 9.64
CA ALA A 99 -13.88 8.76 9.56
C ALA A 99 -14.36 9.51 8.33
N THR A 100 -15.42 8.97 7.71
CA THR A 100 -16.00 9.65 6.57
C THR A 100 -16.67 10.95 7.02
N ILE A 101 -16.83 11.88 6.08
CA ILE A 101 -17.44 13.15 6.38
C ILE A 101 -18.94 12.95 6.53
N ALA A 102 -19.48 13.39 7.65
CA ALA A 102 -20.92 13.33 7.87
C ALA A 102 -21.59 14.44 7.05
N GLN A 103 -22.68 14.08 6.39
CA GLN A 103 -23.42 15.01 5.56
C GLN A 103 -24.71 15.45 6.25
#